data_572a8cf4eb835a604b25e5298902cbb9
#
_entry.id   572a8cf4eb835a604b25e5298902cbb9
#
_cell.length_a   1.000
_cell.length_b   1.000
_cell.length_c   1.000
_cell.angle_alpha   90.00
_cell.angle_beta   90.00
_cell.angle_gamma   90.00
#
_symmetry.space_group_name_H-M   'P 1'
#
loop_
_entity.id
_entity.type
_entity.pdbx_description
1 polymer ?
#
loop_
_entity_poly.entity_id
_entity_poly.type
_entity_poly.pdbx_seq_one_letter_code
_entity_poly.pdbx_strand_id
1 'polypeptide(L)'
;MSWEVRTMRSGTSFFNAALFRKTFLRFWPIWALYTAGWTLVLPLRLWADAMRRSDWAAPALAEYLQNAANGVPGLLEAGVPLAAGAGLVCAMAVFSYLYSSRSACMMHALPLRREALFLTQYLAGLSFLLLPQLAIFILTAATEAALGCLALWPLTQWLLVQSGLCLFFYSFAVFCAMFTGHLAALPVFYGVLNILAFVMTSLTEAECS
;
A
#
# COMPACT_ATOMS: atom_id res chain seq x y z
N MET A 1 -16.19 -46.19 -27.15
CA MET A 1 -16.50 -45.04 -26.25
C MET A 1 -15.18 -44.64 -25.61
N SER A 2 -14.42 -43.78 -26.30
CA SER A 2 -13.08 -43.34 -25.88
C SER A 2 -13.24 -42.14 -24.94
N TRP A 3 -12.92 -42.34 -23.68
CA TRP A 3 -12.78 -41.24 -22.71
C TRP A 3 -11.51 -40.50 -23.05
N GLU A 4 -11.62 -39.37 -23.74
CA GLU A 4 -10.54 -38.40 -23.82
C GLU A 4 -10.27 -37.86 -22.41
N VAL A 5 -9.26 -38.38 -21.75
CA VAL A 5 -8.64 -37.77 -20.59
C VAL A 5 -8.02 -36.47 -21.07
N ARG A 6 -8.79 -35.40 -20.99
CA ARG A 6 -8.27 -34.06 -21.20
C ARG A 6 -7.22 -33.81 -20.10
N THR A 7 -5.97 -34.11 -20.40
CA THR A 7 -4.82 -33.78 -19.56
C THR A 7 -4.90 -32.27 -19.27
N MET A 8 -5.35 -31.94 -18.08
CA MET A 8 -5.21 -30.58 -17.56
C MET A 8 -3.72 -30.29 -17.55
N ARG A 9 -3.24 -29.56 -18.55
CA ARG A 9 -1.91 -28.94 -18.53
C ARG A 9 -1.85 -28.15 -17.24
N SER A 10 -1.16 -28.67 -16.25
CA SER A 10 -0.74 -27.92 -15.07
C SER A 10 0.15 -26.79 -15.61
N GLY A 11 -0.43 -25.62 -15.78
CA GLY A 11 0.31 -24.45 -16.25
C GLY A 11 1.48 -24.21 -15.30
N THR A 12 2.69 -24.23 -15.83
CA THR A 12 3.94 -23.89 -15.15
C THR A 12 4.00 -22.38 -14.81
N SER A 13 2.86 -21.70 -14.80
CA SER A 13 2.77 -20.27 -14.49
C SER A 13 3.03 -20.04 -13.00
N PHE A 14 4.03 -19.24 -12.69
CA PHE A 14 4.32 -18.73 -11.34
C PHE A 14 3.29 -17.72 -10.84
N PHE A 15 2.33 -17.31 -11.67
CA PHE A 15 1.28 -16.36 -11.34
C PHE A 15 -0.10 -16.89 -11.74
N ASN A 16 -1.06 -16.83 -10.81
CA ASN A 16 -2.44 -17.24 -11.05
C ASN A 16 -3.37 -16.03 -11.04
N ALA A 17 -3.74 -15.55 -12.23
CA ALA A 17 -4.59 -14.37 -12.41
C ALA A 17 -6.00 -14.53 -11.78
N ALA A 18 -6.55 -15.74 -11.77
CA ALA A 18 -7.86 -16.00 -11.18
C ALA A 18 -7.83 -15.84 -9.65
N LEU A 19 -6.78 -16.37 -9.00
CA LEU A 19 -6.56 -16.24 -7.57
C LEU A 19 -6.30 -14.77 -7.21
N PHE A 20 -5.45 -14.08 -7.96
CA PHE A 20 -5.17 -12.65 -7.80
C PHE A 20 -6.46 -11.82 -7.83
N ARG A 21 -7.27 -11.97 -8.87
CA ARG A 21 -8.54 -11.24 -9.02
C ARG A 21 -9.50 -11.52 -7.87
N LYS A 22 -9.61 -12.79 -7.44
CA LYS A 22 -10.46 -13.17 -6.30
C LYS A 22 -10.01 -12.52 -5.01
N THR A 23 -8.71 -12.52 -4.73
CA THR A 23 -8.13 -11.88 -3.54
C THR A 23 -8.33 -10.37 -3.60
N PHE A 24 -8.06 -9.75 -4.75
CA PHE A 24 -8.22 -8.31 -4.96
C PHE A 24 -9.66 -7.84 -4.71
N LEU A 25 -10.64 -8.54 -5.25
CA LEU A 25 -12.06 -8.20 -5.07
C LEU A 25 -12.56 -8.51 -3.65
N ARG A 26 -12.02 -9.54 -3.00
CA ARG A 26 -12.44 -9.90 -1.63
C ARG A 26 -12.05 -8.85 -0.60
N PHE A 27 -10.87 -8.26 -0.74
CA PHE A 27 -10.31 -7.30 0.21
C PHE A 27 -10.41 -5.84 -0.26
N TRP A 28 -11.41 -5.54 -1.12
CA TRP A 28 -11.63 -4.19 -1.64
C TRP A 28 -11.77 -3.09 -0.58
N PRO A 29 -12.31 -3.32 0.66
CA PRO A 29 -12.43 -2.25 1.64
C PRO A 29 -11.07 -1.71 2.10
N ILE A 30 -10.02 -2.55 2.09
CA ILE A 30 -8.68 -2.17 2.56
C ILE A 30 -8.07 -1.12 1.62
N TRP A 31 -8.01 -1.44 0.32
CA TRP A 31 -7.45 -0.50 -0.63
C TRP A 31 -8.36 0.71 -0.88
N ALA A 32 -9.69 0.55 -0.74
CA ALA A 32 -10.63 1.66 -0.82
C ALA A 32 -10.44 2.64 0.35
N LEU A 33 -10.29 2.16 1.58
CA LEU A 33 -10.03 3.00 2.75
C LEU A 33 -8.70 3.74 2.64
N TYR A 34 -7.65 3.04 2.18
CA TYR A 34 -6.34 3.64 1.94
C TYR A 34 -6.40 4.74 0.86
N THR A 35 -7.11 4.46 -0.25
CA THR A 35 -7.35 5.44 -1.32
C THR A 35 -8.11 6.65 -0.80
N ALA A 36 -9.21 6.43 -0.05
CA ALA A 36 -10.02 7.51 0.51
C ALA A 36 -9.20 8.40 1.44
N GLY A 37 -8.37 7.83 2.32
CA GLY A 37 -7.49 8.57 3.21
C GLY A 37 -6.57 9.53 2.47
N TRP A 38 -5.83 9.04 1.48
CA TRP A 38 -4.93 9.88 0.69
C TRP A 38 -5.66 10.86 -0.23
N THR A 39 -6.84 10.50 -0.75
CA THR A 39 -7.66 11.42 -1.54
C THR A 39 -8.13 12.63 -0.71
N LEU A 40 -8.44 12.43 0.58
CA LEU A 40 -8.78 13.52 1.49
C LEU A 40 -7.58 14.43 1.75
N VAL A 41 -6.39 13.86 1.90
CA VAL A 41 -5.18 14.61 2.31
C VAL A 41 -4.53 15.37 1.14
N LEU A 42 -4.54 14.83 -0.07
CA LEU A 42 -3.89 15.41 -1.24
C LEU A 42 -4.87 16.20 -2.12
N PRO A 43 -5.63 15.57 -3.04
CA PRO A 43 -6.39 16.34 -4.01
C PRO A 43 -7.56 17.11 -3.39
N LEU A 44 -8.28 16.51 -2.42
CA LEU A 44 -9.46 17.16 -1.85
C LEU A 44 -9.11 18.33 -0.95
N ARG A 45 -8.01 18.23 -0.19
CA ARG A 45 -7.51 19.37 0.61
C ARG A 45 -7.14 20.55 -0.28
N LEU A 46 -6.37 20.31 -1.36
CA LEU A 46 -5.96 21.35 -2.27
C LEU A 46 -7.16 22.03 -2.93
N TRP A 47 -8.14 21.24 -3.37
CA TRP A 47 -9.40 21.74 -3.91
C TRP A 47 -10.19 22.55 -2.89
N ALA A 48 -10.35 22.05 -1.67
CA ALA A 48 -11.06 22.75 -0.61
C ALA A 48 -10.37 24.05 -0.20
N ASP A 49 -9.05 24.10 -0.19
CA ASP A 49 -8.28 25.29 0.08
C ASP A 49 -8.46 26.35 -1.02
N ALA A 50 -8.50 25.95 -2.29
CA ALA A 50 -8.81 26.84 -3.41
C ALA A 50 -10.22 27.43 -3.29
N MET A 51 -11.22 26.61 -2.93
CA MET A 51 -12.60 27.09 -2.77
C MET A 51 -12.75 28.04 -1.56
N ARG A 52 -12.10 27.76 -0.43
CA ARG A 52 -12.16 28.62 0.77
C ARG A 52 -11.52 29.97 0.57
N ARG A 53 -10.56 30.09 -0.33
CA ARG A 53 -9.79 31.31 -0.60
C ARG A 53 -10.14 31.93 -1.95
N SER A 54 -11.30 31.60 -2.48
CA SER A 54 -11.78 32.10 -3.78
C SER A 54 -11.95 33.63 -3.82
N ASP A 55 -12.06 34.27 -2.63
CA ASP A 55 -12.14 35.72 -2.45
C ASP A 55 -10.76 36.40 -2.42
N TRP A 56 -9.68 35.65 -2.38
CA TRP A 56 -8.33 36.21 -2.41
C TRP A 56 -7.99 36.78 -3.79
N ALA A 57 -7.09 37.78 -3.81
CA ALA A 57 -6.54 38.26 -5.07
C ALA A 57 -5.85 37.13 -5.85
N ALA A 58 -6.08 37.06 -7.15
CA ALA A 58 -5.59 35.94 -7.98
C ALA A 58 -4.09 35.61 -7.81
N PRO A 59 -3.16 36.62 -7.74
CA PRO A 59 -1.74 36.27 -7.53
C PRO A 59 -1.44 35.68 -6.14
N ALA A 60 -2.13 36.14 -5.09
CA ALA A 60 -1.93 35.61 -3.74
C ALA A 60 -2.46 34.17 -3.60
N LEU A 61 -3.59 33.87 -4.24
CA LEU A 61 -4.14 32.52 -4.29
C LEU A 61 -3.21 31.58 -5.08
N ALA A 62 -2.71 32.00 -6.23
CA ALA A 62 -1.80 31.21 -7.06
C ALA A 62 -0.50 30.88 -6.30
N GLU A 63 0.10 31.85 -5.62
CA GLU A 63 1.28 31.65 -4.80
C GLU A 63 1.02 30.64 -3.65
N TYR A 64 -0.09 30.80 -2.95
CA TYR A 64 -0.48 29.87 -1.89
C TYR A 64 -0.63 28.43 -2.40
N LEU A 65 -1.35 28.22 -3.50
CA LEU A 65 -1.56 26.91 -4.10
C LEU A 65 -0.26 26.28 -4.60
N GLN A 66 0.62 27.08 -5.20
CA GLN A 66 1.94 26.64 -5.64
C GLN A 66 2.81 26.19 -4.45
N ASN A 67 2.79 26.95 -3.35
CA ASN A 67 3.50 26.57 -2.12
C ASN A 67 2.91 25.30 -1.49
N ALA A 68 1.60 25.12 -1.52
CA ALA A 68 0.93 23.92 -1.03
C ALA A 68 1.30 22.68 -1.89
N ALA A 69 1.34 22.81 -3.21
CA ALA A 69 1.77 21.75 -4.12
C ALA A 69 3.25 21.39 -3.94
N ASN A 70 4.12 22.38 -3.77
CA ASN A 70 5.54 22.17 -3.48
C ASN A 70 5.77 21.54 -2.10
N GLY A 71 4.87 21.71 -1.16
CA GLY A 71 4.91 21.15 0.21
C GLY A 71 4.47 19.69 0.33
N VAL A 72 4.02 19.05 -0.76
CA VAL A 72 3.55 17.64 -0.76
C VAL A 72 4.56 16.65 -0.16
N PRO A 73 5.88 16.75 -0.39
CA PRO A 73 6.84 15.88 0.26
C PRO A 73 6.84 15.94 1.80
N GLY A 74 6.45 17.07 2.40
CA GLY A 74 6.31 17.21 3.86
C GLY A 74 5.24 16.29 4.46
N LEU A 75 4.29 15.80 3.67
CA LEU A 75 3.28 14.84 4.10
C LEU A 75 3.84 13.41 4.30
N LEU A 76 5.09 13.17 3.91
CA LEU A 76 5.76 11.88 4.12
C LEU A 76 5.94 11.55 5.61
N GLU A 77 6.04 12.55 6.49
CA GLU A 77 6.09 12.32 7.94
C GLU A 77 4.84 11.57 8.43
N ALA A 78 3.65 11.99 7.97
CA ALA A 78 2.41 11.27 8.22
C ALA A 78 2.27 9.99 7.38
N GLY A 79 2.97 9.93 6.24
CA GLY A 79 3.01 8.80 5.33
C GLY A 79 3.65 7.54 5.92
N VAL A 80 4.67 7.71 6.78
CA VAL A 80 5.39 6.59 7.41
C VAL A 80 4.47 5.72 8.27
N PRO A 81 3.77 6.24 9.30
CA PRO A 81 2.88 5.43 10.13
C PRO A 81 1.69 4.88 9.32
N LEU A 82 1.21 5.63 8.33
CA LEU A 82 0.14 5.15 7.45
C LEU A 82 0.60 3.97 6.58
N ALA A 83 1.81 4.03 6.04
CA ALA A 83 2.40 2.92 5.27
C ALA A 83 2.64 1.68 6.15
N ALA A 84 3.13 1.89 7.38
CA ALA A 84 3.36 0.81 8.34
C ALA A 84 2.04 0.11 8.73
N GLY A 85 1.01 0.88 9.07
CA GLY A 85 -0.32 0.36 9.41
C GLY A 85 -1.00 -0.34 8.24
N ALA A 86 -1.00 0.30 7.06
CA ALA A 86 -1.59 -0.27 5.85
C ALA A 86 -0.85 -1.55 5.41
N GLY A 87 0.49 -1.56 5.47
CA GLY A 87 1.30 -2.75 5.18
C GLY A 87 0.96 -3.92 6.09
N LEU A 88 0.83 -3.67 7.39
CA LEU A 88 0.42 -4.68 8.38
C LEU A 88 -0.98 -5.23 8.08
N VAL A 89 -1.97 -4.36 7.88
CA VAL A 89 -3.36 -4.76 7.59
C VAL A 89 -3.44 -5.57 6.28
N CYS A 90 -2.72 -5.14 5.23
CA CYS A 90 -2.65 -5.89 3.97
C CYS A 90 -2.01 -7.27 4.15
N ALA A 91 -0.91 -7.37 4.91
CA ALA A 91 -0.28 -8.65 5.20
C ALA A 91 -1.22 -9.58 5.99
N MET A 92 -1.88 -9.07 7.03
CA MET A 92 -2.87 -9.82 7.80
C MET A 92 -4.02 -10.33 6.92
N ALA A 93 -4.57 -9.48 6.06
CA ALA A 93 -5.67 -9.84 5.18
C ALA A 93 -5.28 -10.93 4.18
N VAL A 94 -4.17 -10.72 3.47
CA VAL A 94 -3.74 -11.62 2.39
C VAL A 94 -3.25 -12.96 2.93
N PHE A 95 -2.49 -12.96 4.04
CA PHE A 95 -1.91 -14.17 4.64
C PHE A 95 -2.77 -14.79 5.77
N SER A 96 -3.98 -14.25 6.01
CA SER A 96 -4.92 -14.81 7.00
C SER A 96 -5.23 -16.29 6.81
N TYR A 97 -5.12 -16.80 5.58
CA TYR A 97 -5.34 -18.21 5.28
C TYR A 97 -4.33 -19.15 5.94
N LEU A 98 -3.12 -18.67 6.27
CA LEU A 98 -2.10 -19.48 6.96
C LEU A 98 -2.50 -19.84 8.40
N TYR A 99 -3.34 -19.01 9.01
CA TYR A 99 -3.73 -19.14 10.43
C TYR A 99 -5.03 -19.93 10.63
N SER A 100 -5.69 -20.34 9.55
CA SER A 100 -6.91 -21.16 9.59
C SER A 100 -6.64 -22.50 8.92
N SER A 101 -6.67 -23.58 9.69
CA SER A 101 -6.45 -24.95 9.20
C SER A 101 -7.38 -25.31 8.03
N ARG A 102 -8.65 -24.88 8.11
CA ARG A 102 -9.65 -25.11 7.05
C ARG A 102 -9.29 -24.37 5.75
N SER A 103 -8.84 -23.13 5.85
CA SER A 103 -8.43 -22.31 4.70
C SER A 103 -7.09 -22.78 4.14
N ALA A 104 -6.14 -23.16 5.01
CA ALA A 104 -4.85 -23.70 4.60
C ALA A 104 -5.01 -25.00 3.81
N CYS A 105 -5.80 -25.97 4.31
CA CYS A 105 -6.09 -27.21 3.60
C CYS A 105 -6.72 -26.96 2.22
N MET A 106 -7.66 -26.00 2.12
CA MET A 106 -8.30 -25.67 0.86
C MET A 106 -7.34 -25.03 -0.14
N MET A 107 -6.43 -24.16 0.33
CA MET A 107 -5.40 -23.54 -0.51
C MET A 107 -4.34 -24.55 -0.96
N HIS A 108 -3.95 -25.49 -0.09
CA HIS A 108 -2.98 -26.54 -0.45
C HIS A 108 -3.57 -27.66 -1.31
N ALA A 109 -4.89 -27.80 -1.38
CA ALA A 109 -5.58 -28.70 -2.31
C ALA A 109 -5.59 -28.18 -3.76
N LEU A 110 -5.26 -26.91 -3.99
CA LEU A 110 -5.14 -26.38 -5.34
C LEU A 110 -3.91 -26.99 -6.05
N PRO A 111 -4.02 -27.35 -7.35
CA PRO A 111 -2.93 -27.90 -8.13
C PRO A 111 -1.91 -26.82 -8.53
N LEU A 112 -1.45 -26.04 -7.54
CA LEU A 112 -0.50 -24.94 -7.71
C LEU A 112 0.78 -25.24 -6.93
N ARG A 113 1.93 -24.80 -7.47
CA ARG A 113 3.18 -24.81 -6.73
C ARG A 113 3.10 -23.85 -5.55
N ARG A 114 3.68 -24.22 -4.40
CA ARG A 114 3.68 -23.39 -3.19
C ARG A 114 4.28 -22.00 -3.43
N GLU A 115 5.32 -21.94 -4.24
CA GLU A 115 5.96 -20.68 -4.66
C GLU A 115 5.02 -19.78 -5.47
N ALA A 116 4.24 -20.37 -6.40
CA ALA A 116 3.28 -19.64 -7.21
C ALA A 116 2.11 -19.11 -6.36
N LEU A 117 1.68 -19.87 -5.35
CA LEU A 117 0.66 -19.43 -4.41
C LEU A 117 1.16 -18.23 -3.58
N PHE A 118 2.36 -18.36 -3.00
CA PHE A 118 2.97 -17.29 -2.21
C PHE A 118 3.15 -16.01 -3.04
N LEU A 119 3.78 -16.13 -4.22
CA LEU A 119 4.05 -15.00 -5.09
C LEU A 119 2.77 -14.30 -5.55
N THR A 120 1.73 -15.06 -5.90
CA THR A 120 0.43 -14.49 -6.31
C THR A 120 -0.21 -13.72 -5.17
N GLN A 121 -0.18 -14.24 -3.95
CA GLN A 121 -0.73 -13.58 -2.77
C GLN A 121 0.10 -12.35 -2.38
N TYR A 122 1.42 -12.44 -2.40
CA TYR A 122 2.31 -11.32 -2.14
C TYR A 122 2.06 -10.15 -3.11
N LEU A 123 1.99 -10.44 -4.42
CA LEU A 123 1.70 -9.43 -5.43
C LEU A 123 0.28 -8.85 -5.30
N ALA A 124 -0.70 -9.66 -4.89
CA ALA A 124 -2.04 -9.17 -4.62
C ALA A 124 -2.07 -8.15 -3.48
N GLY A 125 -1.40 -8.43 -2.36
CA GLY A 125 -1.32 -7.50 -1.24
C GLY A 125 -0.51 -6.23 -1.56
N LEU A 126 0.57 -6.36 -2.31
CA LEU A 126 1.36 -5.22 -2.76
C LEU A 126 0.55 -4.30 -3.69
N SER A 127 -0.28 -4.89 -4.57
CA SER A 127 -1.14 -4.11 -5.46
C SER A 127 -2.24 -3.33 -4.72
N PHE A 128 -2.66 -3.75 -3.51
CA PHE A 128 -3.59 -2.98 -2.67
C PHE A 128 -3.01 -1.63 -2.21
N LEU A 129 -1.70 -1.51 -2.17
CA LEU A 129 -1.00 -0.29 -1.76
C LEU A 129 -0.55 0.53 -2.97
N LEU A 130 0.05 -0.09 -3.98
CA LEU A 130 0.64 0.61 -5.11
C LEU A 130 -0.38 1.13 -6.13
N LEU A 131 -1.44 0.37 -6.44
CA LEU A 131 -2.45 0.83 -7.39
C LEU A 131 -3.21 2.08 -6.90
N PRO A 132 -3.66 2.14 -5.62
CA PRO A 132 -4.22 3.36 -5.07
C PRO A 132 -3.27 4.56 -5.16
N GLN A 133 -1.98 4.40 -4.89
CA GLN A 133 -1.02 5.50 -4.95
C GLN A 133 -0.87 6.07 -6.36
N LEU A 134 -0.85 5.21 -7.39
CA LEU A 134 -0.85 5.65 -8.78
C LEU A 134 -2.14 6.42 -9.12
N ALA A 135 -3.29 5.93 -8.65
CA ALA A 135 -4.57 6.62 -8.86
C ALA A 135 -4.60 7.99 -8.17
N ILE A 136 -4.10 8.08 -6.93
CA ILE A 136 -4.00 9.33 -6.17
C ILE A 136 -3.04 10.30 -6.84
N PHE A 137 -1.89 9.83 -7.32
CA PHE A 137 -0.93 10.62 -8.08
C PHE A 137 -1.60 11.28 -9.31
N ILE A 138 -2.31 10.48 -10.11
CA ILE A 138 -3.01 10.98 -11.31
C ILE A 138 -4.09 11.98 -10.92
N LEU A 139 -4.87 11.68 -9.88
CA LEU A 139 -5.94 12.56 -9.43
C LEU A 139 -5.40 13.88 -8.87
N THR A 140 -4.31 13.84 -8.11
CA THR A 140 -3.66 15.05 -7.57
C THR A 140 -3.05 15.89 -8.69
N ALA A 141 -2.33 15.26 -9.63
CA ALA A 141 -1.78 15.97 -10.80
C ALA A 141 -2.88 16.63 -11.63
N ALA A 142 -4.02 15.97 -11.82
CA ALA A 142 -5.17 16.55 -12.52
C ALA A 142 -5.77 17.73 -11.74
N THR A 143 -5.84 17.65 -10.42
CA THR A 143 -6.33 18.74 -9.55
C THR A 143 -5.37 19.94 -9.57
N GLU A 144 -4.07 19.73 -9.47
CA GLU A 144 -3.04 20.75 -9.57
C GLU A 144 -3.05 21.44 -10.95
N ALA A 145 -3.21 20.65 -12.02
CA ALA A 145 -3.33 21.19 -13.38
C ALA A 145 -4.58 22.04 -13.55
N ALA A 146 -5.72 21.61 -13.01
CA ALA A 146 -6.98 22.36 -13.06
C ALA A 146 -6.92 23.67 -12.27
N LEU A 147 -6.13 23.72 -11.20
CA LEU A 147 -5.92 24.91 -10.38
C LEU A 147 -4.75 25.79 -10.86
N GLY A 148 -4.01 25.36 -11.90
CA GLY A 148 -2.87 26.09 -12.45
C GLY A 148 -1.61 26.09 -11.58
N CYS A 149 -1.49 25.17 -10.62
CA CYS A 149 -0.36 25.05 -9.69
C CYS A 149 0.40 23.73 -9.84
N LEU A 150 0.51 23.21 -11.07
CA LEU A 150 1.11 21.89 -11.34
C LEU A 150 2.59 21.80 -10.87
N ALA A 151 2.87 20.94 -9.91
CA ALA A 151 4.19 20.69 -9.33
C ALA A 151 4.56 19.19 -9.45
N LEU A 152 4.87 18.73 -10.67
CA LEU A 152 5.13 17.30 -10.94
C LEU A 152 6.31 16.74 -10.16
N TRP A 153 7.37 17.52 -9.92
CA TRP A 153 8.56 17.02 -9.23
C TRP A 153 8.30 16.66 -7.76
N PRO A 154 7.73 17.56 -6.91
CA PRO A 154 7.35 17.22 -5.53
C PRO A 154 6.37 16.05 -5.44
N LEU A 155 5.39 16.00 -6.34
CA LEU A 155 4.41 14.93 -6.39
C LEU A 155 5.04 13.59 -6.79
N THR A 156 6.01 13.58 -7.70
CA THR A 156 6.75 12.37 -8.07
C THR A 156 7.64 11.90 -6.93
N GLN A 157 8.31 12.80 -6.23
CA GLN A 157 9.09 12.47 -5.02
C GLN A 157 8.21 11.79 -3.97
N TRP A 158 7.02 12.37 -3.70
CA TRP A 158 6.05 11.74 -2.79
C TRP A 158 5.67 10.34 -3.24
N LEU A 159 5.33 10.13 -4.52
CA LEU A 159 4.95 8.83 -5.05
C LEU A 159 6.06 7.80 -4.88
N LEU A 160 7.30 8.14 -5.21
CA LEU A 160 8.44 7.23 -5.12
C LEU A 160 8.75 6.84 -3.67
N VAL A 161 8.83 7.82 -2.78
CA VAL A 161 9.15 7.58 -1.37
C VAL A 161 8.02 6.81 -0.70
N GLN A 162 6.76 7.22 -0.90
CA GLN A 162 5.62 6.54 -0.30
C GLN A 162 5.46 5.10 -0.81
N SER A 163 5.70 4.87 -2.11
CA SER A 163 5.70 3.52 -2.68
C SER A 163 6.82 2.65 -2.11
N GLY A 164 8.01 3.23 -1.92
CA GLY A 164 9.14 2.56 -1.26
C GLY A 164 8.83 2.19 0.19
N LEU A 165 8.23 3.11 0.95
CA LEU A 165 7.79 2.85 2.34
C LEU A 165 6.75 1.74 2.41
N CYS A 166 5.75 1.76 1.52
CA CYS A 166 4.75 0.71 1.48
C CYS A 166 5.34 -0.66 1.11
N LEU A 167 6.25 -0.70 0.15
CA LEU A 167 6.96 -1.92 -0.22
C LEU A 167 7.76 -2.47 0.97
N PHE A 168 8.50 -1.60 1.65
CA PHE A 168 9.32 -1.96 2.81
C PHE A 168 8.46 -2.50 3.96
N PHE A 169 7.47 -1.73 4.41
CA PHE A 169 6.64 -2.11 5.56
C PHE A 169 5.76 -3.32 5.27
N TYR A 170 5.23 -3.44 4.06
CA TYR A 170 4.46 -4.61 3.65
C TYR A 170 5.34 -5.88 3.60
N SER A 171 6.52 -5.82 2.99
CA SER A 171 7.47 -6.95 2.94
C SER A 171 7.89 -7.37 4.34
N PHE A 172 8.16 -6.39 5.21
CA PHE A 172 8.50 -6.64 6.60
C PHE A 172 7.34 -7.28 7.39
N ALA A 173 6.09 -6.83 7.17
CA ALA A 173 4.91 -7.44 7.78
C ALA A 173 4.69 -8.88 7.26
N VAL A 174 4.91 -9.14 5.97
CA VAL A 174 4.87 -10.50 5.40
C VAL A 174 5.94 -11.39 6.00
N PHE A 175 7.15 -10.87 6.17
CA PHE A 175 8.23 -11.58 6.86
C PHE A 175 7.80 -11.97 8.28
N CYS A 176 7.29 -11.02 9.07
CA CYS A 176 6.75 -11.29 10.41
C CYS A 176 5.63 -12.34 10.39
N ALA A 177 4.77 -12.32 9.37
CA ALA A 177 3.68 -13.28 9.22
C ALA A 177 4.17 -14.73 9.05
N MET A 178 5.34 -14.93 8.44
CA MET A 178 5.91 -16.26 8.26
C MET A 178 6.47 -16.87 9.56
N PHE A 179 6.87 -16.02 10.51
CA PHE A 179 7.41 -16.45 11.80
C PHE A 179 6.35 -16.59 12.91
N THR A 180 5.19 -15.97 12.75
CA THR A 180 4.14 -16.01 13.75
C THR A 180 3.16 -17.17 13.50
N GLY A 181 2.87 -17.95 14.54
CA GLY A 181 1.91 -19.06 14.45
C GLY A 181 0.45 -18.64 14.61
N HIS A 182 0.18 -17.41 15.06
CA HIS A 182 -1.15 -16.87 15.30
C HIS A 182 -1.34 -15.48 14.69
N LEU A 183 -2.50 -15.24 14.08
CA LEU A 183 -2.82 -13.95 13.47
C LEU A 183 -2.75 -12.77 14.47
N ALA A 184 -3.16 -13.00 15.71
CA ALA A 184 -3.11 -11.98 16.77
C ALA A 184 -1.67 -11.67 17.26
N ALA A 185 -0.72 -12.57 17.07
CA ALA A 185 0.68 -12.35 17.43
C ALA A 185 1.41 -11.48 16.40
N LEU A 186 0.93 -11.44 15.16
CA LEU A 186 1.55 -10.68 14.08
C LEU A 186 1.69 -9.19 14.39
N PRO A 187 0.62 -8.44 14.78
CA PRO A 187 0.75 -7.01 15.08
C PRO A 187 1.68 -6.74 16.27
N VAL A 188 1.69 -7.61 17.26
CA VAL A 188 2.57 -7.47 18.42
C VAL A 188 4.03 -7.65 18.01
N PHE A 189 4.35 -8.72 17.30
CA PHE A 189 5.71 -9.00 16.83
C PHE A 189 6.22 -7.91 15.87
N TYR A 190 5.37 -7.49 14.93
CA TYR A 190 5.65 -6.39 14.02
C TYR A 190 5.90 -5.07 14.77
N GLY A 191 5.05 -4.74 15.74
CA GLY A 191 5.17 -3.53 16.57
C GLY A 191 6.45 -3.52 17.40
N VAL A 192 6.77 -4.63 18.07
CA VAL A 192 8.00 -4.74 18.87
C VAL A 192 9.25 -4.54 18.00
N LEU A 193 9.31 -5.14 16.81
CA LEU A 193 10.45 -4.97 15.92
C LEU A 193 10.58 -3.55 15.39
N ASN A 194 9.47 -2.87 15.07
CA ASN A 194 9.50 -1.46 14.65
C ASN A 194 9.95 -0.53 15.79
N ILE A 195 9.47 -0.75 17.02
CA ILE A 195 9.91 0.02 18.20
C ILE A 195 11.39 -0.22 18.47
N LEU A 196 11.86 -1.47 18.39
CA LEU A 196 13.26 -1.80 18.58
C LEU A 196 14.15 -1.08 17.55
N ALA A 197 13.75 -1.08 16.28
CA ALA A 197 14.46 -0.35 15.23
C ALA A 197 14.54 1.16 15.52
N PHE A 198 13.42 1.76 15.98
CA PHE A 198 13.38 3.17 16.37
C PHE A 198 14.29 3.47 17.55
N VAL A 199 14.27 2.65 18.59
CA VAL A 199 15.13 2.81 19.78
C VAL A 199 16.61 2.69 19.39
N MET A 200 16.97 1.74 18.54
CA MET A 200 18.35 1.57 18.08
C MET A 200 18.85 2.79 17.30
N THR A 201 18.02 3.36 16.43
CA THR A 201 18.37 4.60 15.70
C THR A 201 18.57 5.78 16.64
N SER A 202 17.66 5.95 17.60
CA SER A 202 17.78 7.04 18.60
C SER A 202 19.03 6.93 19.48
N LEU A 203 19.43 5.71 19.84
CA LEU A 203 20.66 5.47 20.60
C LEU A 203 21.91 5.79 19.77
N THR A 204 21.95 5.40 18.49
CA THR A 204 23.08 5.72 17.61
C THR A 204 23.22 7.22 17.35
N GLU A 205 22.12 7.95 17.24
CA GLU A 205 22.14 9.42 17.13
C GLU A 205 22.66 10.10 18.39
N ALA A 206 22.29 9.57 19.57
CA ALA A 206 22.75 10.10 20.86
C ALA A 206 24.26 9.86 21.10
N GLU A 207 24.85 8.81 20.53
CA GLU A 207 26.30 8.55 20.61
C GLU A 207 27.12 9.41 19.63
N CYS A 208 26.50 9.90 18.55
CA CYS A 208 27.15 10.70 17.52
C CYS A 208 27.08 12.23 17.78
N SER A 209 26.30 12.69 18.76
CA SER A 209 26.18 14.10 19.15
C SER A 209 26.98 14.43 20.38
#